data_139617eac1c46032557881752dac9932
#
_entry.id   139617eac1c46032557881752dac9932
#
_cell.length_a   1.000
_cell.length_b   1.000
_cell.length_c   1.000
_cell.angle_alpha   90.00
_cell.angle_beta   90.00
_cell.angle_gamma   90.00
#
_symmetry.space_group_name_H-M   'P 1'
#
loop_
_entity.id
_entity.type
_entity.pdbx_description
1 polymer ?
#
loop_
_entity_poly.entity_id
_entity_poly.type
_entity_poly.pdbx_seq_one_letter_code
_entity_poly.pdbx_strand_id
1 'polypeptide(L)'
;MAAKISAGLMMYRWNEDVLEILLGHPGGPLYTKKDQGYWGIPKGHVEPNETILDAALREFDEETGLNICRENLIYLGKITERNGKNIYAWAFCGDCDTSQPVNSNLFEMEWPMKSGKICLFPEIDRLEFFNTAAARNKIEFAQLGFIDRLEEYLCGSYRYSKAL
;
A
#
# COMPACT_ATOMS: atom_id res chain seq x y z
N MET A 1 16.93 0.53 -20.60
CA MET A 1 15.91 -0.35 -19.98
C MET A 1 14.70 0.49 -19.61
N ALA A 2 13.52 -0.01 -19.87
CA ALA A 2 12.30 0.65 -19.39
C ALA A 2 12.30 0.66 -17.85
N ALA A 3 11.94 1.79 -17.25
CA ALA A 3 11.81 1.90 -15.80
C ALA A 3 10.73 0.90 -15.33
N LYS A 4 11.02 0.14 -14.26
CA LYS A 4 10.02 -0.73 -13.66
C LYS A 4 8.93 0.14 -13.03
N ILE A 5 7.69 -0.09 -13.40
CA ILE A 5 6.53 0.65 -12.90
C ILE A 5 5.73 -0.26 -11.97
N SER A 6 5.37 0.28 -10.81
CA SER A 6 4.39 -0.32 -9.89
C SER A 6 3.28 0.68 -9.62
N ALA A 7 2.14 0.16 -9.22
CA ALA A 7 0.97 0.93 -8.85
C ALA A 7 0.33 0.38 -7.59
N GLY A 8 -0.26 1.24 -6.77
CA GLY A 8 -0.89 0.83 -5.54
C GLY A 8 -1.98 1.77 -5.06
N LEU A 9 -2.70 1.32 -4.05
CA LEU A 9 -3.78 2.06 -3.40
C LEU A 9 -3.50 2.27 -1.92
N MET A 10 -3.79 3.47 -1.45
CA MET A 10 -3.74 3.84 -0.04
C MET A 10 -5.17 3.99 0.50
N MET A 11 -5.64 3.01 1.26
CA MET A 11 -6.90 3.15 1.99
C MET A 11 -6.67 4.02 3.22
N TYR A 12 -7.58 4.97 3.45
CA TYR A 12 -7.60 5.76 4.67
C TYR A 12 -9.02 5.81 5.25
N ARG A 13 -9.09 6.07 6.55
CA ARG A 13 -10.35 6.29 7.26
C ARG A 13 -10.19 7.38 8.31
N TRP A 14 -11.31 7.90 8.76
CA TRP A 14 -11.38 8.74 9.95
C TRP A 14 -11.92 7.90 11.11
N ASN A 15 -11.13 7.80 12.16
CA ASN A 15 -11.53 7.21 13.43
C ASN A 15 -11.72 8.37 14.42
N GLU A 16 -12.98 8.75 14.67
CA GLU A 16 -13.33 10.03 15.26
C GLU A 16 -12.70 11.18 14.42
N ASP A 17 -11.81 11.97 15.02
CA ASP A 17 -11.10 13.05 14.31
C ASP A 17 -9.66 12.69 13.90
N VAL A 18 -9.30 11.42 14.01
CA VAL A 18 -7.95 10.94 13.67
C VAL A 18 -7.92 10.30 12.29
N LEU A 19 -7.09 10.83 11.41
CA LEU A 19 -6.80 10.20 10.12
C LEU A 19 -5.94 8.96 10.33
N GLU A 20 -6.44 7.81 9.87
CA GLU A 20 -5.73 6.53 9.88
C GLU A 20 -5.51 6.02 8.46
N ILE A 21 -4.36 5.42 8.22
CA ILE A 21 -3.93 4.87 6.95
C ILE A 21 -3.70 3.38 7.10
N LEU A 22 -4.24 2.59 6.17
CA LEU A 22 -4.01 1.15 6.08
C LEU A 22 -2.64 0.89 5.44
N LEU A 23 -1.81 0.14 6.14
CA LEU A 23 -0.54 -0.36 5.60
C LEU A 23 -0.49 -1.88 5.67
N GLY A 24 0.23 -2.48 4.72
CA GLY A 24 0.53 -3.90 4.66
C GLY A 24 1.94 -4.20 5.14
N HIS A 25 2.07 -5.20 6.01
CA HIS A 25 3.37 -5.75 6.40
C HIS A 25 3.78 -6.82 5.38
N PRO A 26 5.00 -6.78 4.84
CA PRO A 26 5.46 -7.79 3.90
C PRO A 26 5.57 -9.15 4.56
N GLY A 27 5.06 -10.17 3.87
CA GLY A 27 5.10 -11.55 4.33
C GLY A 27 6.43 -12.24 4.04
N GLY A 28 6.52 -13.47 4.48
CA GLY A 28 7.68 -14.32 4.30
C GLY A 28 8.74 -14.19 5.40
N PRO A 29 9.65 -15.16 5.46
CA PRO A 29 10.55 -15.34 6.60
C PRO A 29 11.59 -14.24 6.74
N LEU A 30 11.90 -13.48 5.67
CA LEU A 30 12.88 -12.39 5.71
C LEU A 30 12.34 -11.16 6.45
N TYR A 31 11.02 -11.03 6.57
CA TYR A 31 10.36 -9.87 7.14
C TYR A 31 9.72 -10.13 8.52
N THR A 32 9.69 -11.37 8.99
CA THR A 32 9.01 -11.78 10.23
C THR A 32 9.38 -10.92 11.45
N LYS A 33 10.62 -10.44 11.51
CA LYS A 33 11.14 -9.60 12.62
C LYS A 33 11.31 -8.13 12.21
N LYS A 34 10.87 -7.75 11.03
CA LYS A 34 10.95 -6.38 10.52
C LYS A 34 9.67 -5.63 10.89
N ASP A 35 9.78 -4.35 11.18
CA ASP A 35 8.66 -3.52 11.55
C ASP A 35 8.82 -2.10 11.01
N GLN A 36 9.47 -1.21 11.75
CA GLN A 36 9.62 0.20 11.34
C GLN A 36 10.37 0.32 10.00
N GLY A 37 9.75 1.05 9.06
CA GLY A 37 10.32 1.28 7.73
C GLY A 37 10.15 0.13 6.74
N TYR A 38 9.33 -0.88 7.07
CA TYR A 38 9.10 -2.04 6.19
C TYR A 38 7.67 -2.20 5.71
N TRP A 39 6.73 -1.51 6.31
CA TRP A 39 5.34 -1.50 5.86
C TRP A 39 5.18 -0.65 4.59
N GLY A 40 4.17 -0.92 3.83
CA GLY A 40 3.90 -0.16 2.61
C GLY A 40 2.43 -0.18 2.24
N ILE A 41 2.06 0.64 1.25
CA ILE A 41 0.75 0.50 0.63
C ILE A 41 0.71 -0.81 -0.17
N PRO A 42 -0.45 -1.49 -0.27
CA PRO A 42 -0.62 -2.59 -1.21
C PRO A 42 -0.35 -2.10 -2.63
N LYS A 43 0.58 -2.77 -3.35
CA LYS A 43 1.08 -2.36 -4.66
C LYS A 43 1.84 -3.48 -5.34
N GLY A 44 1.83 -3.48 -6.65
CA GLY A 44 2.64 -4.39 -7.42
C GLY A 44 2.93 -3.90 -8.83
N HIS A 45 3.47 -4.77 -9.65
CA HIS A 45 3.93 -4.43 -10.99
C HIS A 45 2.77 -4.19 -11.94
N VAL A 46 2.95 -3.18 -12.81
CA VAL A 46 2.05 -2.95 -13.95
C VAL A 46 2.38 -3.98 -15.03
N GLU A 47 1.38 -4.77 -15.38
CA GLU A 47 1.49 -5.80 -16.42
C GLU A 47 1.36 -5.21 -17.84
N PRO A 48 1.85 -5.93 -18.87
CA PRO A 48 1.59 -5.52 -20.25
C PRO A 48 0.09 -5.43 -20.54
N ASN A 49 -0.30 -4.37 -21.25
CA ASN A 49 -1.69 -4.13 -21.70
C ASN A 49 -2.72 -3.79 -20.59
N GLU A 50 -2.28 -3.44 -19.39
CA GLU A 50 -3.16 -2.83 -18.40
C GLU A 50 -2.79 -1.35 -18.17
N THR A 51 -3.75 -0.56 -17.70
CA THR A 51 -3.45 0.81 -17.27
C THR A 51 -2.82 0.79 -15.88
N ILE A 52 -2.09 1.86 -15.54
CA ILE A 52 -1.45 1.99 -14.20
C ILE A 52 -2.52 1.94 -13.09
N LEU A 53 -3.70 2.51 -13.33
CA LEU A 53 -4.80 2.46 -12.36
C LEU A 53 -5.40 1.05 -12.25
N ASP A 54 -5.56 0.32 -13.36
CA ASP A 54 -6.03 -1.06 -13.34
C ASP A 54 -5.09 -1.95 -12.52
N ALA A 55 -3.78 -1.77 -12.71
CA ALA A 55 -2.77 -2.45 -11.92
C ALA A 55 -2.92 -2.15 -10.42
N ALA A 56 -3.12 -0.88 -10.04
CA ALA A 56 -3.31 -0.51 -8.65
C ALA A 56 -4.53 -1.19 -8.01
N LEU A 57 -5.65 -1.26 -8.76
CA LEU A 57 -6.87 -1.93 -8.29
C LEU A 57 -6.69 -3.45 -8.18
N ARG A 58 -6.08 -4.07 -9.18
CA ARG A 58 -5.79 -5.51 -9.20
C ARG A 58 -4.86 -5.91 -8.06
N GLU A 59 -3.76 -5.20 -7.90
CA GLU A 59 -2.77 -5.49 -6.84
C GLU A 59 -3.37 -5.32 -5.44
N PHE A 60 -4.22 -4.30 -5.25
CA PHE A 60 -4.90 -4.12 -3.97
C PHE A 60 -5.83 -5.30 -3.65
N ASP A 61 -6.60 -5.79 -4.62
CA ASP A 61 -7.45 -6.98 -4.46
C ASP A 61 -6.60 -8.24 -4.20
N GLU A 62 -5.54 -8.47 -4.98
CA GLU A 62 -4.66 -9.63 -4.84
C GLU A 62 -3.94 -9.69 -3.48
N GLU A 63 -3.45 -8.54 -2.99
CA GLU A 63 -2.68 -8.46 -1.76
C GLU A 63 -3.55 -8.37 -0.49
N THR A 64 -4.79 -7.92 -0.60
CA THR A 64 -5.67 -7.70 0.56
C THR A 64 -6.92 -8.55 0.57
N GLY A 65 -7.34 -9.05 -0.59
CA GLY A 65 -8.63 -9.71 -0.77
C GLY A 65 -9.83 -8.75 -0.78
N LEU A 66 -9.58 -7.43 -0.88
CA LEU A 66 -10.61 -6.40 -0.86
C LEU A 66 -10.82 -5.83 -2.26
N ASN A 67 -12.03 -5.99 -2.79
CA ASN A 67 -12.40 -5.43 -4.09
C ASN A 67 -12.88 -3.98 -3.94
N ILE A 68 -12.26 -3.07 -4.70
CA ILE A 68 -12.49 -1.63 -4.58
C ILE A 68 -13.06 -1.07 -5.88
N CYS A 69 -14.02 -0.17 -5.72
CA CYS A 69 -14.61 0.58 -6.83
C CYS A 69 -13.66 1.69 -7.32
N ARG A 70 -13.70 1.98 -8.62
CA ARG A 70 -12.90 3.06 -9.23
C ARG A 70 -13.33 4.48 -8.84
N GLU A 71 -14.43 4.61 -8.14
CA GLU A 71 -15.01 5.90 -7.82
C GLU A 71 -14.29 6.58 -6.64
N ASN A 72 -14.23 7.91 -6.70
CA ASN A 72 -13.68 8.75 -5.63
C ASN A 72 -12.21 8.47 -5.27
N LEU A 73 -11.40 8.08 -6.24
CA LEU A 73 -9.97 7.91 -6.08
C LEU A 73 -9.25 9.26 -6.13
N ILE A 74 -8.35 9.48 -5.18
CA ILE A 74 -7.50 10.67 -5.09
C ILE A 74 -6.14 10.31 -5.66
N TYR A 75 -5.73 10.93 -6.75
CA TYR A 75 -4.40 10.68 -7.31
C TYR A 75 -3.31 11.32 -6.44
N LEU A 76 -2.43 10.49 -5.87
CA LEU A 76 -1.31 10.92 -5.03
C LEU A 76 -0.01 11.16 -5.80
N GLY A 77 -0.03 10.89 -7.11
CA GLY A 77 1.14 11.07 -7.96
C GLY A 77 2.11 9.89 -7.94
N LYS A 78 3.35 10.19 -8.29
CA LYS A 78 4.44 9.23 -8.44
C LYS A 78 5.57 9.51 -7.46
N ILE A 79 6.18 8.46 -6.94
CA ILE A 79 7.50 8.50 -6.30
C ILE A 79 8.49 7.64 -7.10
N THR A 80 9.78 7.86 -6.89
CA THR A 80 10.84 7.03 -7.48
C THR A 80 11.72 6.48 -6.36
N GLU A 81 11.84 5.17 -6.28
CA GLU A 81 12.73 4.49 -5.35
C GLU A 81 14.20 4.66 -5.78
N ARG A 82 15.14 4.40 -4.85
CA ARG A 82 16.58 4.49 -5.12
C ARG A 82 17.06 3.60 -6.26
N ASN A 83 16.38 2.48 -6.48
CA ASN A 83 16.66 1.53 -7.56
C ASN A 83 16.10 1.98 -8.93
N GLY A 84 15.49 3.18 -9.02
CA GLY A 84 14.87 3.73 -10.23
C GLY A 84 13.46 3.23 -10.51
N LYS A 85 12.84 2.44 -9.63
CA LYS A 85 11.47 1.98 -9.77
C LYS A 85 10.50 3.13 -9.49
N ASN A 86 9.55 3.33 -10.37
CA ASN A 86 8.47 4.30 -10.20
C ASN A 86 7.24 3.64 -9.56
N ILE A 87 6.71 4.25 -8.52
CA ILE A 87 5.46 3.82 -7.88
C ILE A 87 4.43 4.93 -8.04
N TYR A 88 3.29 4.59 -8.63
CA TYR A 88 2.12 5.46 -8.74
C TYR A 88 1.09 5.06 -7.70
N ALA A 89 0.45 6.02 -7.06
CA ALA A 89 -0.54 5.72 -6.03
C ALA A 89 -1.79 6.60 -6.13
N TRP A 90 -2.90 6.01 -5.70
CA TRP A 90 -4.16 6.69 -5.42
C TRP A 90 -4.58 6.39 -3.99
N ALA A 91 -5.36 7.30 -3.40
CA ALA A 91 -5.98 7.08 -2.10
C ALA A 91 -7.50 7.02 -2.23
N PHE A 92 -8.12 6.34 -1.29
CA PHE A 92 -9.58 6.29 -1.18
C PHE A 92 -9.99 6.12 0.29
N CYS A 93 -11.15 6.66 0.62
CA CYS A 93 -11.76 6.46 1.94
C CYS A 93 -12.42 5.08 1.99
N GLY A 94 -12.07 4.29 2.99
CA GLY A 94 -12.63 2.95 3.17
C GLY A 94 -12.32 2.41 4.56
N ASP A 95 -12.90 1.27 4.88
CA ASP A 95 -12.67 0.56 6.13
C ASP A 95 -12.66 -0.95 5.91
N CYS A 96 -11.97 -1.68 6.77
CA CYS A 96 -11.94 -3.13 6.75
C CYS A 96 -11.61 -3.68 8.14
N ASP A 97 -11.99 -4.92 8.38
CA ASP A 97 -11.65 -5.64 9.61
C ASP A 97 -10.23 -6.19 9.52
N THR A 98 -9.28 -5.53 10.16
CA THR A 98 -7.86 -5.95 10.21
C THR A 98 -7.57 -7.01 11.27
N SER A 99 -8.57 -7.45 12.03
CA SER A 99 -8.43 -8.56 12.98
C SER A 99 -8.45 -9.93 12.31
N GLN A 100 -8.95 -9.99 11.08
CA GLN A 100 -9.01 -11.22 10.29
C GLN A 100 -7.68 -11.50 9.59
N PRO A 101 -7.36 -12.78 9.32
CA PRO A 101 -6.22 -13.14 8.48
C PRO A 101 -6.33 -12.47 7.10
N VAL A 102 -5.19 -11.97 6.60
CA VAL A 102 -5.14 -11.34 5.28
C VAL A 102 -5.29 -12.41 4.20
N ASN A 103 -6.19 -12.17 3.25
CA ASN A 103 -6.33 -13.00 2.06
C ASN A 103 -5.43 -12.46 0.94
N SER A 104 -4.12 -12.59 1.13
CA SER A 104 -3.11 -12.14 0.17
C SER A 104 -2.74 -13.25 -0.80
N ASN A 105 -2.36 -12.88 -2.02
CA ASN A 105 -1.70 -13.77 -2.95
C ASN A 105 -0.38 -14.28 -2.38
N LEU A 106 0.13 -15.38 -2.95
CA LEU A 106 1.32 -16.06 -2.47
C LEU A 106 2.47 -15.88 -3.47
N PHE A 107 3.69 -15.81 -2.95
CA PHE A 107 4.91 -15.89 -3.75
C PHE A 107 5.75 -17.10 -3.36
N GLU A 108 6.53 -17.60 -4.31
CA GLU A 108 7.44 -18.71 -4.11
C GLU A 108 8.81 -18.22 -3.66
N MET A 109 9.39 -18.88 -2.66
CA MET A 109 10.73 -18.58 -2.18
C MET A 109 11.40 -19.86 -1.71
N GLU A 110 12.70 -20.01 -2.04
CA GLU A 110 13.52 -21.06 -1.45
C GLU A 110 13.72 -20.81 0.04
N TRP A 111 13.23 -21.73 0.86
CA TRP A 111 13.39 -21.63 2.30
C TRP A 111 13.51 -22.98 3.01
N PRO A 112 14.47 -23.18 3.93
CA PRO A 112 15.59 -22.27 4.24
C PRO A 112 16.49 -22.00 3.05
N MET A 113 17.21 -20.87 3.07
CA MET A 113 18.10 -20.49 1.96
C MET A 113 19.11 -21.61 1.65
N LYS A 114 19.28 -21.94 0.37
CA LYS A 114 20.16 -23.01 -0.14
C LYS A 114 19.73 -24.44 0.26
N SER A 115 18.46 -24.63 0.63
CA SER A 115 17.92 -25.95 0.96
C SER A 115 17.38 -26.71 -0.26
N GLY A 116 17.16 -26.02 -1.39
CA GLY A 116 16.46 -26.57 -2.56
C GLY A 116 14.95 -26.73 -2.37
N LYS A 117 14.41 -26.30 -1.21
CA LYS A 117 12.97 -26.39 -0.91
C LYS A 117 12.26 -25.08 -1.27
N ILE A 118 11.28 -25.15 -2.15
CA ILE A 118 10.42 -24.01 -2.49
C ILE A 118 9.22 -24.01 -1.54
N CYS A 119 9.01 -22.89 -0.88
CA CYS A 119 7.89 -22.63 0.02
C CYS A 119 7.06 -21.46 -0.48
N LEU A 120 5.77 -21.47 -0.19
CA LEU A 120 4.83 -20.39 -0.49
C LEU A 120 4.62 -19.51 0.73
N PHE A 121 4.69 -18.20 0.52
CA PHE A 121 4.46 -17.19 1.56
C PHE A 121 3.50 -16.12 1.05
N PRO A 122 2.65 -15.53 1.92
CA PRO A 122 1.81 -14.41 1.51
C PRO A 122 2.66 -13.18 1.19
N GLU A 123 2.26 -12.40 0.22
CA GLU A 123 2.91 -11.11 -0.09
C GLU A 123 2.69 -10.10 1.03
N ILE A 124 1.49 -10.07 1.61
CA ILE A 124 1.17 -9.32 2.82
C ILE A 124 0.68 -10.29 3.90
N ASP A 125 1.31 -10.27 5.06
CA ASP A 125 0.93 -11.14 6.19
C ASP A 125 0.05 -10.44 7.24
N ARG A 126 0.07 -9.10 7.29
CA ARG A 126 -0.75 -8.28 8.18
C ARG A 126 -1.18 -6.98 7.52
N LEU A 127 -2.39 -6.57 7.82
CA LEU A 127 -2.94 -5.25 7.49
C LEU A 127 -3.29 -4.54 8.80
N GLU A 128 -2.85 -3.31 8.96
CA GLU A 128 -3.17 -2.51 10.13
C GLU A 128 -3.42 -1.05 9.75
N PHE A 129 -4.38 -0.42 10.45
CA PHE A 129 -4.58 1.01 10.39
C PHE A 129 -3.67 1.72 11.40
N PHE A 130 -2.96 2.72 10.95
CA PHE A 130 -2.09 3.57 11.74
C PHE A 130 -2.52 5.02 11.63
N ASN A 131 -2.54 5.77 12.73
CA ASN A 131 -2.59 7.22 12.61
C ASN A 131 -1.37 7.73 11.81
N THR A 132 -1.44 8.93 11.26
CA THR A 132 -0.40 9.42 10.34
C THR A 132 0.99 9.50 10.97
N ALA A 133 1.10 9.82 12.26
CA ALA A 133 2.38 9.84 12.96
C ALA A 133 2.99 8.44 13.09
N ALA A 134 2.20 7.42 13.44
CA ALA A 134 2.64 6.04 13.49
C ALA A 134 2.94 5.49 12.09
N ALA A 135 2.08 5.78 11.10
CA ALA A 135 2.27 5.38 9.71
C ALA A 135 3.61 5.85 9.14
N ARG A 136 4.04 7.09 9.46
CA ARG A 136 5.33 7.64 9.03
C ARG A 136 6.53 6.84 9.56
N ASN A 137 6.42 6.26 10.75
CA ASN A 137 7.48 5.41 11.31
C ASN A 137 7.45 3.99 10.75
N LYS A 138 6.30 3.52 10.31
CA LYS A 138 6.10 2.16 9.80
C LYS A 138 6.40 2.03 8.32
N ILE A 139 6.01 3.01 7.51
CA ILE A 139 6.09 2.96 6.06
C ILE A 139 7.53 3.01 5.55
N GLU A 140 7.80 2.34 4.45
CA GLU A 140 9.06 2.48 3.71
C GLU A 140 9.35 3.94 3.37
N PHE A 141 10.57 4.37 3.61
CA PHE A 141 10.99 5.77 3.47
C PHE A 141 10.61 6.39 2.11
N ALA A 142 10.76 5.64 1.02
CA ALA A 142 10.42 6.12 -0.31
C ALA A 142 8.93 6.47 -0.48
N GLN A 143 8.05 5.85 0.32
CA GLN A 143 6.59 6.04 0.24
C GLN A 143 6.05 7.15 1.16
N LEU A 144 6.89 7.76 2.00
CA LEU A 144 6.48 8.85 2.91
C LEU A 144 5.76 9.99 2.20
N GLY A 145 6.19 10.33 0.99
CA GLY A 145 5.58 11.38 0.19
C GLY A 145 4.10 11.16 -0.13
N PHE A 146 3.62 9.93 -0.13
CA PHE A 146 2.20 9.66 -0.33
C PHE A 146 1.35 10.10 0.88
N ILE A 147 1.87 9.92 2.09
CA ILE A 147 1.20 10.41 3.31
C ILE A 147 1.10 11.94 3.28
N ASP A 148 2.20 12.63 2.94
CA ASP A 148 2.22 14.09 2.84
C ASP A 148 1.16 14.60 1.86
N ARG A 149 1.10 14.01 0.67
CA ARG A 149 0.16 14.40 -0.38
C ARG A 149 -1.29 14.12 -0.01
N LEU A 150 -1.56 13.02 0.70
CA LEU A 150 -2.90 12.73 1.22
C LEU A 150 -3.34 13.79 2.24
N GLU A 151 -2.48 14.10 3.21
CA GLU A 151 -2.78 15.13 4.22
C GLU A 151 -3.01 16.49 3.59
N GLU A 152 -2.17 16.92 2.64
CA GLU A 152 -2.34 18.16 1.89
C GLU A 152 -3.68 18.22 1.15
N TYR A 153 -4.05 17.13 0.46
CA TYR A 153 -5.33 17.04 -0.25
C TYR A 153 -6.52 17.17 0.69
N LEU A 154 -6.52 16.41 1.79
CA LEU A 154 -7.61 16.41 2.76
C LEU A 154 -7.73 17.74 3.51
N CYS A 155 -6.61 18.38 3.88
CA CYS A 155 -6.59 19.71 4.47
C CYS A 155 -7.10 20.78 3.51
N GLY A 156 -6.75 20.70 2.23
CA GLY A 156 -7.25 21.58 1.17
C GLY A 156 -8.76 21.46 0.99
N SER A 157 -9.27 20.25 0.88
CA SER A 157 -10.69 19.96 0.73
C SER A 157 -11.51 20.44 1.94
N TYR A 158 -10.98 20.30 3.14
CA TYR A 158 -11.63 20.77 4.37
C TYR A 158 -11.76 22.30 4.43
N ARG A 159 -10.78 23.04 3.90
CA ARG A 159 -10.85 24.51 3.83
C ARG A 159 -11.96 24.97 2.89
N TYR A 160 -12.17 24.28 1.78
CA TYR A 160 -13.25 24.62 0.83
C TYR A 160 -14.64 24.26 1.35
N SER A 161 -14.80 23.19 2.13
CA SER A 161 -16.09 22.81 2.70
C SER A 161 -16.57 23.71 3.84
N LYS A 162 -15.67 24.45 4.52
CA LYS A 162 -16.03 25.43 5.55
C LYS A 162 -16.29 26.83 4.99
N ALA A 163 -16.02 27.08 3.72
CA ALA A 163 -16.22 28.36 3.05
C ALA A 163 -17.62 28.50 2.39
N LEU A 164 -18.45 27.47 2.47
CA LEU A 164 -19.86 27.45 2.06
C LEU A 164 -20.78 27.43 3.27
#